data_354ff0720989780f9cc64c04ad632ddb
#
_entry.id   354ff0720989780f9cc64c04ad632ddb
#
_cell.length_a   1.000
_cell.length_b   1.000
_cell.length_c   1.000
_cell.angle_alpha   90.00
_cell.angle_beta   90.00
_cell.angle_gamma   90.00
#
_symmetry.space_group_name_H-M   'P 1'
#
loop_
_entity.id
_entity.type
_entity.pdbx_description
1 polymer ?
#
loop_
_entity_poly.entity_id
_entity_poly.type
_entity_poly.pdbx_seq_one_letter_code
_entity_poly.pdbx_strand_id
1 'polypeptide(L)'
;MEITNWEKFKIKDILQSFERGKVHSQNDLPEGNEYFYVGAKKEQNGVMCSCGYDEDLISKGNCIIFICNGEGSVGYANYMDRDFYASGDLILGYGDFLNKYNALFITTLLDRERPKYSFGRKYGKYVKETTIPLPVNKEKKPDWECVEEYVKENIIPQLPSKSKSVWLGKYKKKPLLKKTTNINSVQHKYFRLDKLFSSIKKGKAYNAISLTPSKESNSIAYITRTNTNNGRKMRVVNEEFENIEQGNAITIGDTTATIFYQQEKFICGDHMVILRASWLNKYTAMYVTTVLNKERFRYNYGRSFKKETIEKTRIKLPINDKKGPDWKLIEDYIKSLPYSSSI
;
A
#
# COMPACT_ATOMS: atom_id res chain seq x y z
N MET A 1 -28.71 -9.47 8.13
CA MET A 1 -29.77 -9.17 7.14
C MET A 1 -29.60 -10.08 5.94
N GLU A 2 -30.61 -10.88 5.57
CA GLU A 2 -30.57 -11.67 4.33
C GLU A 2 -31.21 -10.86 3.21
N ILE A 3 -30.46 -10.67 2.13
CA ILE A 3 -30.95 -9.99 0.92
C ILE A 3 -31.62 -11.06 0.03
N THR A 4 -32.94 -11.02 -0.07
CA THR A 4 -33.71 -12.08 -0.73
C THR A 4 -34.08 -11.77 -2.17
N ASN A 5 -34.24 -10.51 -2.53
CA ASN A 5 -34.71 -10.09 -3.86
C ASN A 5 -33.58 -9.41 -4.66
N TRP A 6 -33.21 -10.01 -5.80
CA TRP A 6 -32.16 -9.53 -6.67
C TRP A 6 -32.66 -9.41 -8.10
N GLU A 7 -32.32 -8.29 -8.76
CA GLU A 7 -32.51 -8.12 -10.19
C GLU A 7 -31.22 -7.70 -10.87
N LYS A 8 -31.13 -7.89 -12.19
CA LYS A 8 -29.96 -7.53 -12.98
C LYS A 8 -30.15 -6.16 -13.62
N PHE A 9 -29.16 -5.27 -13.42
CA PHE A 9 -29.18 -3.92 -13.97
C PHE A 9 -27.96 -3.69 -14.86
N LYS A 10 -28.15 -3.03 -16.00
CA LYS A 10 -27.04 -2.52 -16.79
C LYS A 10 -26.43 -1.30 -16.09
N ILE A 11 -25.12 -1.12 -16.21
CA ILE A 11 -24.43 0.00 -15.60
C ILE A 11 -24.97 1.35 -16.08
N LYS A 12 -25.36 1.46 -17.35
CA LYS A 12 -25.99 2.69 -17.88
C LYS A 12 -27.35 3.03 -17.25
N ASP A 13 -28.05 2.05 -16.71
CA ASP A 13 -29.36 2.25 -16.07
C ASP A 13 -29.22 2.61 -14.58
N ILE A 14 -28.00 2.50 -14.04
CA ILE A 14 -27.66 2.79 -12.66
C ILE A 14 -26.95 4.15 -12.53
N LEU A 15 -25.91 4.36 -13.35
CA LEU A 15 -25.10 5.57 -13.32
C LEU A 15 -25.68 6.64 -14.27
N GLN A 16 -25.70 7.88 -13.77
CA GLN A 16 -26.34 9.02 -14.46
C GLN A 16 -25.47 9.59 -15.58
N SER A 17 -24.15 9.61 -15.39
CA SER A 17 -23.22 10.14 -16.38
C SER A 17 -21.91 9.37 -16.45
N PHE A 18 -21.23 9.51 -17.59
CA PHE A 18 -19.95 8.88 -17.87
C PHE A 18 -19.02 9.88 -18.53
N GLU A 19 -17.81 9.97 -18.01
CA GLU A 19 -16.74 10.81 -18.54
C GLU A 19 -15.51 9.96 -18.84
N ARG A 20 -14.69 10.40 -19.78
CA ARG A 20 -13.38 9.81 -20.02
C ARG A 20 -12.32 10.61 -19.29
N GLY A 21 -11.29 9.94 -18.74
CA GLY A 21 -10.16 10.61 -18.14
C GLY A 21 -9.48 11.56 -19.13
N LYS A 22 -9.05 12.73 -18.65
CA LYS A 22 -8.56 13.85 -19.45
C LYS A 22 -7.04 13.79 -19.68
N VAL A 23 -6.29 13.06 -18.87
CA VAL A 23 -4.81 13.04 -18.93
C VAL A 23 -4.34 12.04 -19.97
N HIS A 24 -3.64 12.52 -20.99
CA HIS A 24 -3.07 11.69 -22.04
C HIS A 24 -1.67 11.19 -21.72
N SER A 25 -0.87 11.98 -21.05
CA SER A 25 0.49 11.64 -20.63
C SER A 25 0.75 12.07 -19.19
N GLN A 26 1.47 11.27 -18.44
CA GLN A 26 1.91 11.63 -17.08
C GLN A 26 2.86 12.84 -17.09
N ASN A 27 3.55 13.09 -18.21
CA ASN A 27 4.47 14.22 -18.35
C ASN A 27 3.75 15.57 -18.47
N ASP A 28 2.44 15.55 -18.74
CA ASP A 28 1.61 16.76 -18.87
C ASP A 28 1.10 17.25 -17.49
N LEU A 29 1.41 16.50 -16.42
CA LEU A 29 0.92 16.82 -15.10
C LEU A 29 1.80 17.87 -14.41
N PRO A 30 1.19 18.88 -13.76
CA PRO A 30 1.95 19.88 -13.01
C PRO A 30 2.67 19.25 -11.81
N GLU A 31 3.84 19.78 -11.49
CA GLU A 31 4.57 19.36 -10.29
C GLU A 31 3.83 19.77 -9.03
N GLY A 32 3.69 18.85 -8.08
CA GLY A 32 3.01 19.09 -6.80
C GLY A 32 2.55 17.80 -6.13
N ASN A 33 1.78 17.96 -5.04
CA ASN A 33 1.32 16.81 -4.24
C ASN A 33 -0.14 16.96 -3.78
N GLU A 34 -0.88 17.86 -4.40
CA GLU A 34 -2.24 18.22 -4.01
C GLU A 34 -3.25 17.17 -4.44
N TYR A 35 -3.05 16.59 -5.62
CA TYR A 35 -3.99 15.67 -6.25
C TYR A 35 -3.32 14.35 -6.63
N PHE A 36 -4.11 13.29 -6.75
CA PHE A 36 -3.63 12.01 -7.26
C PHE A 36 -3.81 11.91 -8.76
N TYR A 37 -2.81 11.37 -9.44
CA TYR A 37 -2.95 10.84 -10.79
C TYR A 37 -3.29 9.35 -10.72
N VAL A 38 -4.38 8.99 -11.37
CA VAL A 38 -4.92 7.62 -11.41
C VAL A 38 -4.81 7.08 -12.82
N GLY A 39 -4.11 5.97 -12.94
CA GLY A 39 -3.88 5.26 -14.19
C GLY A 39 -4.63 3.93 -14.27
N ALA A 40 -4.43 3.23 -15.37
CA ALA A 40 -5.06 1.93 -15.66
C ALA A 40 -4.45 0.79 -14.83
N LYS A 41 -4.58 0.87 -13.51
CA LYS A 41 -4.03 -0.05 -12.53
C LYS A 41 -5.06 -0.39 -11.46
N LYS A 42 -5.16 -1.67 -11.07
CA LYS A 42 -6.09 -2.10 -9.99
C LYS A 42 -5.53 -1.80 -8.61
N GLU A 43 -4.26 -2.10 -8.39
CA GLU A 43 -3.60 -1.96 -7.09
C GLU A 43 -3.52 -0.49 -6.67
N GLN A 44 -3.49 -0.27 -5.35
CA GLN A 44 -3.42 1.07 -4.75
C GLN A 44 -4.53 2.02 -5.24
N ASN A 45 -5.69 1.46 -5.55
CA ASN A 45 -6.84 2.19 -6.11
C ASN A 45 -6.52 2.95 -7.42
N GLY A 46 -5.54 2.44 -8.18
CA GLY A 46 -5.08 3.04 -9.44
C GLY A 46 -4.13 4.23 -9.30
N VAL A 47 -3.80 4.65 -8.07
CA VAL A 47 -2.91 5.81 -7.85
C VAL A 47 -1.49 5.49 -8.33
N MET A 48 -0.98 6.33 -9.23
CA MET A 48 0.35 6.25 -9.82
C MET A 48 1.33 7.22 -9.16
N CYS A 49 0.92 8.47 -8.98
CA CYS A 49 1.71 9.52 -8.34
C CYS A 49 0.79 10.63 -7.80
N SER A 50 1.40 11.63 -7.15
CA SER A 50 0.75 12.88 -6.80
C SER A 50 1.28 13.99 -7.72
N CYS A 51 0.45 15.02 -7.96
CA CYS A 51 0.74 16.16 -8.83
C CYS A 51 0.10 17.45 -8.28
N GLY A 52 0.47 18.57 -8.87
CA GLY A 52 -0.05 19.90 -8.52
C GLY A 52 -1.47 20.14 -9.06
N TYR A 53 -1.93 21.38 -8.99
CA TYR A 53 -3.26 21.76 -9.44
C TYR A 53 -3.26 22.25 -10.90
N ASP A 54 -4.21 21.75 -11.67
CA ASP A 54 -4.55 22.20 -13.02
C ASP A 54 -6.06 22.01 -13.20
N GLU A 55 -6.80 23.09 -13.36
CA GLU A 55 -8.26 23.10 -13.44
C GLU A 55 -8.80 22.32 -14.65
N ASP A 56 -8.11 22.37 -15.77
CA ASP A 56 -8.55 21.77 -17.03
C ASP A 56 -8.46 20.25 -17.02
N LEU A 57 -7.52 19.69 -16.27
CA LEU A 57 -7.23 18.26 -16.23
C LEU A 57 -7.95 17.53 -15.11
N ILE A 58 -8.46 18.26 -14.10
CA ILE A 58 -9.07 17.63 -12.92
C ILE A 58 -10.39 16.95 -13.26
N SER A 59 -10.62 15.80 -12.66
CA SER A 59 -11.86 15.04 -12.69
C SER A 59 -12.51 15.04 -11.32
N LYS A 60 -13.83 15.07 -11.27
CA LYS A 60 -14.57 15.05 -9.99
C LYS A 60 -14.46 13.70 -9.31
N GLY A 61 -14.37 13.73 -7.98
CA GLY A 61 -14.44 12.55 -7.15
C GLY A 61 -15.88 12.01 -6.99
N ASN A 62 -16.06 11.14 -6.01
CA ASN A 62 -17.28 10.37 -5.79
C ASN A 62 -17.75 9.63 -7.05
N CYS A 63 -16.83 8.93 -7.70
CA CYS A 63 -17.10 8.22 -8.95
C CYS A 63 -16.57 6.78 -8.93
N ILE A 64 -17.17 5.93 -9.77
CA ILE A 64 -16.63 4.61 -10.09
C ILE A 64 -15.70 4.76 -11.29
N ILE A 65 -14.50 4.24 -11.16
CA ILE A 65 -13.47 4.23 -12.19
C ILE A 65 -13.49 2.86 -12.86
N PHE A 66 -13.72 2.84 -14.18
CA PHE A 66 -13.65 1.64 -15.01
C PHE A 66 -12.33 1.61 -15.76
N ILE A 67 -11.54 0.55 -15.56
CA ILE A 67 -10.24 0.38 -16.21
C ILE A 67 -10.46 -0.24 -17.59
N CYS A 68 -10.36 0.60 -18.63
CA CYS A 68 -10.71 0.24 -20.01
C CYS A 68 -9.56 -0.33 -20.81
N ASN A 69 -8.31 0.05 -20.46
CA ASN A 69 -7.07 -0.40 -21.06
C ASN A 69 -6.09 -0.80 -19.94
N GLY A 70 -4.87 -1.17 -20.29
CA GLY A 70 -3.82 -1.55 -19.35
C GLY A 70 -3.66 -3.07 -19.24
N GLU A 71 -2.42 -3.53 -19.31
CA GLU A 71 -2.08 -4.94 -19.20
C GLU A 71 -2.37 -5.47 -17.79
N GLY A 72 -3.10 -6.57 -17.70
CA GLY A 72 -3.45 -7.21 -16.42
C GLY A 72 -4.58 -6.54 -15.63
N SER A 73 -4.94 -5.27 -15.91
CA SER A 73 -5.92 -4.51 -15.12
C SER A 73 -7.23 -4.22 -15.85
N VAL A 74 -7.34 -4.51 -17.14
CA VAL A 74 -8.57 -4.32 -17.93
C VAL A 74 -9.74 -5.07 -17.30
N GLY A 75 -10.89 -4.39 -17.19
CA GLY A 75 -12.13 -4.96 -16.66
C GLY A 75 -12.31 -4.82 -15.14
N TYR A 76 -11.31 -4.34 -14.41
CA TYR A 76 -11.47 -3.97 -13.03
C TYR A 76 -12.13 -2.60 -12.85
N ALA A 77 -12.69 -2.39 -11.66
CA ALA A 77 -13.26 -1.12 -11.26
C ALA A 77 -12.67 -0.67 -9.90
N ASN A 78 -12.52 0.64 -9.72
CA ASN A 78 -12.11 1.29 -8.47
C ASN A 78 -13.13 2.37 -8.08
N TYR A 79 -13.05 2.88 -6.87
CA TYR A 79 -13.82 4.04 -6.42
C TYR A 79 -12.86 5.14 -5.95
N MET A 80 -13.14 6.38 -6.35
CA MET A 80 -12.40 7.56 -5.90
C MET A 80 -13.35 8.52 -5.20
N ASP A 81 -13.03 8.84 -3.95
CA ASP A 81 -13.86 9.67 -3.06
C ASP A 81 -13.59 11.18 -3.19
N ARG A 82 -12.59 11.58 -3.96
CA ARG A 82 -12.08 12.95 -4.08
C ARG A 82 -11.68 13.29 -5.49
N ASP A 83 -11.57 14.60 -5.79
CA ASP A 83 -11.09 15.10 -7.06
C ASP A 83 -9.66 14.62 -7.34
N PHE A 84 -9.38 14.28 -8.60
CA PHE A 84 -8.13 13.63 -9.03
C PHE A 84 -7.91 13.81 -10.54
N TYR A 85 -6.76 13.41 -11.03
CA TYR A 85 -6.45 13.35 -12.46
C TYR A 85 -6.63 11.94 -12.98
N ALA A 86 -7.50 11.76 -13.96
CA ALA A 86 -7.79 10.47 -14.57
C ALA A 86 -7.08 10.30 -15.91
N SER A 87 -6.36 9.19 -16.07
CA SER A 87 -5.79 8.78 -17.37
C SER A 87 -6.88 8.59 -18.42
N GLY A 88 -6.60 8.90 -19.68
CA GLY A 88 -7.44 8.65 -20.83
C GLY A 88 -7.82 7.16 -21.04
N ASP A 89 -7.19 6.24 -20.34
CA ASP A 89 -7.51 4.81 -20.33
C ASP A 89 -8.66 4.45 -19.38
N LEU A 90 -9.20 5.42 -18.66
CA LEU A 90 -10.27 5.25 -17.68
C LEU A 90 -11.58 5.84 -18.20
N ILE A 91 -12.69 5.22 -17.78
CA ILE A 91 -14.02 5.81 -17.82
C ILE A 91 -14.47 6.03 -16.39
N LEU A 92 -15.04 7.19 -16.10
CA LEU A 92 -15.56 7.61 -14.80
C LEU A 92 -17.07 7.56 -14.87
N GLY A 93 -17.71 6.97 -13.88
CA GLY A 93 -19.16 6.87 -13.81
C GLY A 93 -19.69 7.50 -12.54
N TYR A 94 -20.69 8.36 -12.65
CA TYR A 94 -21.27 9.16 -11.58
C TYR A 94 -22.73 8.81 -11.32
N GLY A 95 -23.16 8.97 -10.08
CA GLY A 95 -24.54 8.78 -9.66
C GLY A 95 -24.77 9.33 -8.25
N ASP A 96 -25.93 9.94 -8.01
CA ASP A 96 -26.25 10.59 -6.72
C ASP A 96 -26.29 9.62 -5.53
N PHE A 97 -26.57 8.35 -5.79
CA PHE A 97 -26.58 7.30 -4.77
C PHE A 97 -25.16 6.88 -4.34
N LEU A 98 -24.11 7.30 -5.08
CA LEU A 98 -22.76 6.86 -4.79
C LEU A 98 -22.28 7.41 -3.45
N ASN A 99 -21.82 6.50 -2.64
CA ASN A 99 -21.03 6.73 -1.46
C ASN A 99 -20.00 5.58 -1.33
N LYS A 100 -19.11 5.67 -0.37
CA LYS A 100 -18.06 4.65 -0.18
C LYS A 100 -18.60 3.22 0.01
N TYR A 101 -19.78 3.05 0.56
CA TYR A 101 -20.37 1.73 0.83
C TYR A 101 -20.98 1.13 -0.42
N ASN A 102 -21.86 1.89 -1.08
CA ASN A 102 -22.48 1.48 -2.34
C ASN A 102 -21.42 1.24 -3.43
N ALA A 103 -20.41 2.11 -3.50
CA ALA A 103 -19.31 1.97 -4.44
C ALA A 103 -18.45 0.72 -4.18
N LEU A 104 -18.14 0.38 -2.91
CA LEU A 104 -17.44 -0.87 -2.57
C LEU A 104 -18.22 -2.09 -3.06
N PHE A 105 -19.53 -2.10 -2.85
CA PHE A 105 -20.40 -3.19 -3.28
C PHE A 105 -20.39 -3.33 -4.80
N ILE A 106 -20.62 -2.24 -5.52
CA ILE A 106 -20.67 -2.20 -7.00
C ILE A 106 -19.32 -2.61 -7.59
N THR A 107 -18.20 -2.05 -7.10
CA THR A 107 -16.87 -2.39 -7.63
C THR A 107 -16.54 -3.86 -7.41
N THR A 108 -16.98 -4.44 -6.28
CA THR A 108 -16.81 -5.88 -6.01
C THR A 108 -17.59 -6.75 -7.00
N LEU A 109 -18.80 -6.34 -7.36
CA LEU A 109 -19.61 -7.04 -8.38
C LEU A 109 -19.01 -6.88 -9.79
N LEU A 110 -18.53 -5.69 -10.13
CA LEU A 110 -17.86 -5.41 -11.39
C LEU A 110 -16.57 -6.23 -11.56
N ASP A 111 -15.80 -6.41 -10.50
CA ASP A 111 -14.58 -7.21 -10.52
C ASP A 111 -14.87 -8.70 -10.85
N ARG A 112 -16.06 -9.21 -10.54
CA ARG A 112 -16.50 -10.55 -10.97
C ARG A 112 -16.74 -10.66 -12.47
N GLU A 113 -17.06 -9.53 -13.13
CA GLU A 113 -17.24 -9.46 -14.58
C GLU A 113 -15.90 -9.38 -15.35
N ARG A 114 -14.81 -9.06 -14.65
CA ARG A 114 -13.46 -8.88 -15.22
C ARG A 114 -12.99 -10.02 -16.12
N PRO A 115 -13.22 -11.32 -15.82
CA PRO A 115 -12.75 -12.41 -16.67
C PRO A 115 -13.25 -12.35 -18.12
N LYS A 116 -14.31 -11.59 -18.38
CA LYS A 116 -14.86 -11.39 -19.74
C LYS A 116 -14.02 -10.46 -20.60
N TYR A 117 -13.02 -9.75 -20.01
CA TYR A 117 -12.25 -8.71 -20.67
C TYR A 117 -10.75 -9.03 -20.69
N SER A 118 -10.08 -8.59 -21.75
CA SER A 118 -8.65 -8.81 -21.98
C SER A 118 -8.10 -7.73 -22.90
N PHE A 119 -6.80 -7.80 -23.23
CA PHE A 119 -6.20 -6.90 -24.21
C PHE A 119 -6.92 -6.93 -25.56
N GLY A 120 -7.37 -8.11 -26.03
CA GLY A 120 -8.15 -8.27 -27.27
C GLY A 120 -9.64 -7.91 -27.15
N ARG A 121 -10.16 -7.84 -25.92
CA ARG A 121 -11.55 -7.46 -25.62
C ARG A 121 -11.59 -6.33 -24.59
N LYS A 122 -11.31 -5.12 -25.06
CA LYS A 122 -11.22 -3.92 -24.21
C LYS A 122 -12.55 -3.58 -23.57
N TYR A 123 -12.53 -3.25 -22.28
CA TYR A 123 -13.73 -3.00 -21.48
C TYR A 123 -14.51 -1.75 -21.89
N GLY A 124 -13.85 -0.71 -22.39
CA GLY A 124 -14.48 0.59 -22.66
C GLY A 124 -15.76 0.56 -23.51
N LYS A 125 -15.82 -0.33 -24.51
CA LYS A 125 -17.04 -0.52 -25.35
C LYS A 125 -18.20 -1.16 -24.59
N TYR A 126 -17.92 -1.88 -23.51
CA TYR A 126 -18.89 -2.71 -22.81
C TYR A 126 -19.30 -2.17 -21.44
N VAL A 127 -18.64 -1.12 -20.93
CA VAL A 127 -18.90 -0.54 -19.59
C VAL A 127 -20.39 -0.31 -19.38
N LYS A 128 -21.03 0.42 -20.29
CA LYS A 128 -22.44 0.79 -20.19
C LYS A 128 -23.41 -0.40 -20.24
N GLU A 129 -23.04 -1.45 -21.00
CA GLU A 129 -23.86 -2.65 -21.18
C GLU A 129 -23.52 -3.76 -20.18
N THR A 130 -22.51 -3.57 -19.36
CA THR A 130 -22.18 -4.53 -18.29
C THR A 130 -23.34 -4.63 -17.31
N THR A 131 -23.71 -5.85 -16.95
CA THR A 131 -24.86 -6.14 -16.10
C THR A 131 -24.38 -6.70 -14.77
N ILE A 132 -24.86 -6.14 -13.68
CA ILE A 132 -24.60 -6.61 -12.31
C ILE A 132 -25.92 -6.91 -11.58
N PRO A 133 -25.95 -7.92 -10.69
CA PRO A 133 -27.10 -8.16 -9.83
C PRO A 133 -27.09 -7.17 -8.67
N LEU A 134 -28.24 -6.57 -8.37
CA LEU A 134 -28.43 -5.69 -7.21
C LEU A 134 -29.67 -6.07 -6.44
N PRO A 135 -29.70 -5.87 -5.11
CA PRO A 135 -30.92 -5.99 -4.34
C PRO A 135 -31.93 -4.92 -4.78
N VAL A 136 -33.19 -5.28 -4.76
CA VAL A 136 -34.27 -4.38 -5.18
C VAL A 136 -35.26 -4.12 -4.07
N ASN A 137 -35.77 -2.89 -4.06
CA ASN A 137 -36.88 -2.47 -3.22
C ASN A 137 -38.23 -2.96 -3.79
N LYS A 138 -39.35 -2.60 -3.16
CA LYS A 138 -40.72 -2.97 -3.58
C LYS A 138 -41.09 -2.47 -4.97
N GLU A 139 -40.43 -1.41 -5.45
CA GLU A 139 -40.63 -0.83 -6.79
C GLU A 139 -39.74 -1.46 -7.86
N LYS A 140 -38.99 -2.52 -7.53
CA LYS A 140 -38.00 -3.18 -8.39
C LYS A 140 -36.85 -2.27 -8.85
N LYS A 141 -36.55 -1.24 -8.07
CA LYS A 141 -35.39 -0.37 -8.24
C LYS A 141 -34.25 -0.82 -7.31
N PRO A 142 -32.97 -0.52 -7.62
CA PRO A 142 -31.87 -0.81 -6.73
C PRO A 142 -32.11 -0.25 -5.32
N ASP A 143 -31.99 -1.09 -4.31
CA ASP A 143 -32.16 -0.72 -2.91
C ASP A 143 -30.83 -0.31 -2.29
N TRP A 144 -30.48 0.97 -2.48
CA TRP A 144 -29.20 1.50 -2.03
C TRP A 144 -29.06 1.59 -0.52
N GLU A 145 -30.16 1.73 0.18
CA GLU A 145 -30.18 1.73 1.66
C GLU A 145 -29.84 0.32 2.19
N CYS A 146 -30.48 -0.69 1.63
CA CYS A 146 -30.18 -2.10 1.93
C CYS A 146 -28.72 -2.44 1.61
N VAL A 147 -28.17 -1.98 0.47
CA VAL A 147 -26.76 -2.20 0.10
C VAL A 147 -25.83 -1.56 1.12
N GLU A 148 -26.10 -0.32 1.52
CA GLU A 148 -25.27 0.41 2.47
C GLU A 148 -25.27 -0.26 3.85
N GLU A 149 -26.44 -0.65 4.37
CA GLU A 149 -26.57 -1.38 5.64
C GLU A 149 -25.85 -2.73 5.58
N TYR A 150 -26.05 -3.49 4.52
CA TYR A 150 -25.36 -4.77 4.34
C TYR A 150 -23.84 -4.62 4.40
N VAL A 151 -23.28 -3.63 3.72
CA VAL A 151 -21.83 -3.37 3.73
C VAL A 151 -21.36 -2.98 5.13
N LYS A 152 -22.09 -2.12 5.83
CA LYS A 152 -21.75 -1.68 7.19
C LYS A 152 -21.78 -2.84 8.20
N GLU A 153 -22.78 -3.69 8.12
CA GLU A 153 -23.02 -4.75 9.10
C GLU A 153 -22.23 -6.02 8.80
N ASN A 154 -22.06 -6.38 7.53
CA ASN A 154 -21.51 -7.68 7.16
C ASN A 154 -20.11 -7.61 6.53
N ILE A 155 -19.77 -6.53 5.85
CA ILE A 155 -18.46 -6.44 5.16
C ILE A 155 -17.44 -5.70 6.04
N ILE A 156 -17.76 -4.51 6.53
CA ILE A 156 -16.83 -3.69 7.32
C ILE A 156 -16.32 -4.41 8.57
N PRO A 157 -17.13 -5.16 9.35
CA PRO A 157 -16.66 -5.90 10.51
C PRO A 157 -15.61 -6.98 10.20
N GLN A 158 -15.62 -7.51 8.99
CA GLN A 158 -14.68 -8.55 8.55
C GLN A 158 -13.35 -7.99 8.04
N LEU A 159 -13.28 -6.67 7.78
CA LEU A 159 -12.05 -6.04 7.33
C LEU A 159 -10.96 -6.06 8.41
N PRO A 160 -9.67 -6.18 8.03
CA PRO A 160 -8.56 -5.99 8.96
C PRO A 160 -8.69 -4.69 9.76
N SER A 161 -8.27 -4.68 11.02
CA SER A 161 -8.48 -3.55 11.95
C SER A 161 -8.03 -2.20 11.38
N LYS A 162 -6.92 -2.15 10.63
CA LYS A 162 -6.44 -0.93 9.97
C LYS A 162 -7.42 -0.43 8.90
N SER A 163 -7.87 -1.31 8.02
CA SER A 163 -8.84 -0.99 6.96
C SER A 163 -10.18 -0.56 7.57
N LYS A 164 -10.64 -1.27 8.61
CA LYS A 164 -11.86 -0.93 9.35
C LYS A 164 -11.84 0.47 9.93
N SER A 165 -10.70 0.91 10.50
CA SER A 165 -10.54 2.25 11.06
C SER A 165 -10.67 3.34 10.01
N VAL A 166 -10.14 3.11 8.81
CA VAL A 166 -10.28 4.02 7.65
C VAL A 166 -11.74 4.12 7.22
N TRP A 167 -12.42 2.98 7.07
CA TRP A 167 -13.82 2.92 6.65
C TRP A 167 -14.77 3.58 7.64
N LEU A 168 -14.52 3.42 8.95
CA LEU A 168 -15.35 4.04 10.01
C LEU A 168 -15.03 5.52 10.25
N GLY A 169 -14.13 6.12 9.47
CA GLY A 169 -13.76 7.53 9.61
C GLY A 169 -13.02 7.85 10.92
N LYS A 170 -12.58 6.82 11.66
CA LYS A 170 -11.80 6.99 12.90
C LYS A 170 -10.37 7.46 12.63
N TYR A 171 -9.88 7.28 11.42
CA TYR A 171 -8.69 7.97 10.93
C TYR A 171 -9.10 9.40 10.57
N LYS A 172 -8.70 10.37 11.40
CA LYS A 172 -8.72 11.77 10.99
C LYS A 172 -7.91 11.85 9.69
N LYS A 173 -8.57 12.21 8.57
CA LYS A 173 -7.88 12.59 7.35
C LYS A 173 -6.92 13.72 7.74
N LYS A 174 -5.65 13.43 7.96
CA LYS A 174 -4.66 14.50 7.97
C LYS A 174 -4.76 15.12 6.58
N PRO A 175 -4.86 16.46 6.49
CA PRO A 175 -4.81 17.10 5.18
C PRO A 175 -3.58 16.58 4.46
N LEU A 176 -3.73 16.23 3.19
CA LEU A 176 -2.68 15.74 2.29
C LEU A 176 -1.54 16.76 2.07
N LEU A 177 -1.56 17.88 2.76
CA LEU A 177 -0.73 19.04 2.52
C LEU A 177 0.06 19.44 3.77
N LYS A 178 1.15 18.74 4.00
CA LYS A 178 2.40 19.46 4.28
C LYS A 178 3.23 19.32 3.01
N LYS A 179 3.70 20.47 2.47
CA LYS A 179 4.68 20.58 1.40
C LYS A 179 5.64 19.40 1.51
N THR A 180 5.60 18.46 0.56
CA THR A 180 6.52 17.31 0.62
C THR A 180 7.91 17.90 0.54
N THR A 181 8.69 17.66 1.54
CA THR A 181 10.10 18.06 1.54
C THR A 181 10.75 17.36 0.37
N ASN A 182 11.18 18.11 -0.63
CA ASN A 182 11.83 17.50 -1.80
C ASN A 182 13.21 16.98 -1.40
N ILE A 183 13.26 15.75 -0.94
CA ILE A 183 14.50 15.12 -0.47
C ILE A 183 15.53 14.97 -1.60
N ASN A 184 15.11 15.04 -2.89
CA ASN A 184 16.00 14.94 -4.04
C ASN A 184 16.74 16.26 -4.34
N SER A 185 16.27 17.40 -3.84
CA SER A 185 16.88 18.72 -4.07
C SER A 185 18.05 19.02 -3.15
N VAL A 186 18.29 18.20 -2.10
CA VAL A 186 19.39 18.40 -1.17
C VAL A 186 20.63 17.59 -1.55
N GLN A 187 21.79 18.01 -1.05
CA GLN A 187 23.02 17.26 -1.26
C GLN A 187 22.97 15.89 -0.58
N HIS A 188 23.53 14.89 -1.25
CA HIS A 188 23.61 13.52 -0.75
C HIS A 188 25.07 13.05 -0.74
N LYS A 189 25.37 12.17 0.23
CA LYS A 189 26.69 11.52 0.35
C LYS A 189 26.53 10.03 0.64
N TYR A 190 27.54 9.25 0.26
CA TYR A 190 27.60 7.82 0.56
C TYR A 190 28.17 7.59 1.97
N PHE A 191 27.47 6.78 2.76
CA PHE A 191 27.90 6.37 4.10
C PHE A 191 27.98 4.84 4.18
N ARG A 192 29.00 4.35 4.84
CA ARG A 192 29.13 2.91 5.13
C ARG A 192 28.22 2.54 6.30
N LEU A 193 27.64 1.33 6.26
CA LEU A 193 26.70 0.88 7.29
C LEU A 193 27.39 0.73 8.66
N ASP A 194 28.65 0.29 8.71
CA ASP A 194 29.44 0.21 9.97
C ASP A 194 29.72 1.57 10.62
N LYS A 195 29.52 2.68 9.90
CA LYS A 195 29.62 4.04 10.43
C LYS A 195 28.27 4.65 10.78
N LEU A 196 27.19 4.05 10.30
CA LEU A 196 25.82 4.49 10.57
C LEU A 196 25.20 3.74 11.74
N PHE A 197 25.43 2.43 11.82
CA PHE A 197 24.85 1.59 12.85
C PHE A 197 25.84 1.35 14.00
N SER A 198 25.36 1.52 15.22
CA SER A 198 26.14 1.26 16.42
C SER A 198 26.34 -0.24 16.69
N SER A 199 25.47 -1.07 16.14
CA SER A 199 25.58 -2.52 16.27
C SER A 199 25.13 -3.21 14.98
N ILE A 200 25.97 -4.12 14.48
CA ILE A 200 25.66 -5.05 13.38
C ILE A 200 26.08 -6.44 13.86
N LYS A 201 25.10 -7.28 14.22
CA LYS A 201 25.37 -8.60 14.80
C LYS A 201 24.54 -9.69 14.12
N LYS A 202 25.03 -10.94 14.14
CA LYS A 202 24.22 -12.10 13.79
C LYS A 202 23.20 -12.38 14.88
N GLY A 203 21.95 -12.66 14.50
CA GLY A 203 20.92 -13.12 15.42
C GLY A 203 21.20 -14.56 15.86
N LYS A 204 20.85 -14.92 17.09
CA LYS A 204 20.86 -16.33 17.53
C LYS A 204 19.65 -17.03 16.93
N ALA A 205 19.92 -18.12 16.22
CA ALA A 205 18.89 -18.85 15.50
C ALA A 205 18.11 -19.82 16.40
N TYR A 206 16.80 -19.87 16.19
CA TYR A 206 15.91 -20.91 16.70
C TYR A 206 15.45 -21.79 15.56
N ASN A 207 15.33 -23.10 15.81
CA ASN A 207 14.81 -24.02 14.81
C ASN A 207 13.28 -23.95 14.77
N ALA A 208 12.72 -23.72 13.58
CA ALA A 208 11.27 -23.59 13.38
C ALA A 208 10.48 -24.84 13.86
N ILE A 209 11.09 -26.03 13.83
CA ILE A 209 10.45 -27.29 14.21
C ILE A 209 10.19 -27.36 15.72
N SER A 210 11.05 -26.75 16.53
CA SER A 210 10.92 -26.72 18.00
C SER A 210 10.03 -25.61 18.53
N LEU A 211 9.44 -24.78 17.66
CA LEU A 211 8.63 -23.64 18.03
C LEU A 211 7.13 -23.95 17.90
N THR A 212 6.35 -23.61 18.91
CA THR A 212 4.90 -23.77 18.91
C THR A 212 4.21 -22.53 18.32
N PRO A 213 3.51 -22.64 17.16
CA PRO A 213 2.78 -21.49 16.59
C PRO A 213 1.69 -20.99 17.53
N SER A 214 1.48 -19.66 17.59
CA SER A 214 0.45 -19.03 18.40
C SER A 214 -0.22 -17.87 17.67
N LYS A 215 -1.50 -17.65 17.96
CA LYS A 215 -2.29 -16.50 17.52
C LYS A 215 -2.63 -15.54 18.67
N GLU A 216 -2.16 -15.83 19.86
CA GLU A 216 -2.42 -15.02 21.06
C GLU A 216 -1.75 -13.64 20.97
N SER A 217 -2.30 -12.67 21.68
CA SER A 217 -1.81 -11.28 21.66
C SER A 217 -0.41 -11.12 22.26
N ASN A 218 -0.03 -11.98 23.20
CA ASN A 218 1.29 -12.01 23.87
C ASN A 218 2.34 -12.83 23.08
N SER A 219 2.00 -13.42 21.94
CA SER A 219 2.91 -14.20 21.12
C SER A 219 4.06 -13.38 20.58
N ILE A 220 5.22 -14.00 20.32
CA ILE A 220 6.43 -13.35 19.81
C ILE A 220 6.62 -13.62 18.31
N ALA A 221 7.15 -12.66 17.56
CA ALA A 221 7.41 -12.81 16.13
C ALA A 221 8.66 -13.67 15.89
N TYR A 222 8.54 -14.68 15.02
CA TYR A 222 9.67 -15.45 14.51
C TYR A 222 10.07 -14.95 13.13
N ILE A 223 11.21 -14.26 13.05
CA ILE A 223 11.71 -13.57 11.87
C ILE A 223 12.73 -14.45 11.15
N THR A 224 12.54 -14.59 9.84
CA THR A 224 13.38 -15.44 8.98
C THR A 224 13.72 -14.74 7.67
N ARG A 225 14.42 -15.42 6.77
CA ARG A 225 14.79 -14.93 5.43
C ARG A 225 13.60 -14.88 4.44
N THR A 226 12.36 -15.08 4.90
CA THR A 226 11.20 -14.98 4.01
C THR A 226 11.04 -13.56 3.48
N ASN A 227 10.62 -13.44 2.22
CA ASN A 227 10.44 -12.14 1.55
C ASN A 227 9.03 -11.56 1.71
N THR A 228 8.19 -12.20 2.49
CA THR A 228 6.79 -11.81 2.72
C THR A 228 6.56 -11.48 4.18
N ASN A 229 5.42 -10.83 4.48
CA ASN A 229 4.95 -10.57 5.84
C ASN A 229 6.01 -9.94 6.77
N ASN A 230 6.76 -8.95 6.25
CA ASN A 230 7.84 -8.27 6.98
C ASN A 230 8.94 -9.21 7.52
N GLY A 231 9.26 -10.29 6.80
CA GLY A 231 10.22 -11.32 7.23
C GLY A 231 9.69 -12.28 8.29
N ARG A 232 8.44 -12.12 8.73
CA ARG A 232 7.82 -12.94 9.77
C ARG A 232 7.25 -14.23 9.17
N LYS A 233 7.84 -15.37 9.53
CA LYS A 233 7.35 -16.69 9.13
C LYS A 233 6.08 -17.05 9.91
N MET A 234 6.05 -16.80 11.21
CA MET A 234 4.92 -17.10 12.11
C MET A 234 5.04 -16.28 13.40
N ARG A 235 4.01 -16.31 14.22
CA ARG A 235 4.10 -15.94 15.64
C ARG A 235 4.13 -17.24 16.44
N VAL A 236 4.83 -17.23 17.56
CA VAL A 236 5.02 -18.39 18.42
C VAL A 236 4.64 -18.09 19.86
N VAL A 237 4.33 -19.10 20.63
CA VAL A 237 4.11 -18.98 22.08
C VAL A 237 5.30 -18.23 22.67
N ASN A 238 5.04 -17.28 23.55
CA ASN A 238 6.08 -16.53 24.24
C ASN A 238 6.58 -17.34 25.42
N GLU A 239 7.48 -18.27 25.12
CA GLU A 239 8.23 -19.05 26.10
C GLU A 239 9.41 -18.21 26.63
N GLU A 240 10.11 -18.67 27.68
CA GLU A 240 11.32 -18.02 28.17
C GLU A 240 12.50 -18.26 27.21
N PHE A 241 12.49 -17.54 26.09
CA PHE A 241 13.61 -17.60 25.14
C PHE A 241 14.82 -16.85 25.72
N GLU A 242 15.97 -17.48 25.79
CA GLU A 242 17.23 -16.87 26.24
C GLU A 242 17.66 -15.65 25.41
N ASN A 243 17.27 -15.61 24.12
CA ASN A 243 17.76 -14.62 23.16
C ASN A 243 16.60 -13.95 22.41
N ILE A 244 15.78 -13.21 23.14
CA ILE A 244 14.79 -12.33 22.57
C ILE A 244 15.48 -11.04 22.09
N GLU A 245 15.39 -10.76 20.81
CA GLU A 245 15.85 -9.50 20.24
C GLU A 245 14.84 -8.39 20.52
N GLN A 246 15.33 -7.24 20.98
CA GLN A 246 14.49 -6.07 21.16
C GLN A 246 14.01 -5.54 19.81
N GLY A 247 12.83 -4.93 19.78
CA GLY A 247 12.33 -4.20 18.62
C GLY A 247 13.22 -3.03 18.23
N ASN A 248 12.73 -2.16 17.36
CA ASN A 248 13.48 -1.04 16.78
C ASN A 248 14.81 -1.49 16.15
N ALA A 249 14.74 -2.46 15.26
CA ALA A 249 15.90 -3.02 14.57
C ALA A 249 15.62 -3.22 13.08
N ILE A 250 16.65 -3.12 12.25
CA ILE A 250 16.60 -3.61 10.86
C ILE A 250 17.15 -5.03 10.84
N THR A 251 16.42 -5.95 10.21
CA THR A 251 16.84 -7.33 10.01
C THR A 251 17.19 -7.56 8.54
N ILE A 252 18.30 -8.26 8.30
CA ILE A 252 18.77 -8.64 6.97
C ILE A 252 18.96 -10.16 6.93
N GLY A 253 18.30 -10.84 6.01
CA GLY A 253 18.59 -12.24 5.70
C GLY A 253 19.85 -12.34 4.82
N ASP A 254 20.92 -12.89 5.35
CA ASP A 254 22.25 -12.82 4.72
C ASP A 254 22.37 -13.61 3.41
N THR A 255 21.52 -14.60 3.17
CA THR A 255 21.54 -15.41 1.94
C THR A 255 20.59 -14.90 0.86
N THR A 256 19.50 -14.23 1.24
CA THR A 256 18.43 -13.77 0.33
C THR A 256 18.38 -12.26 0.20
N ALA A 257 19.19 -11.53 0.97
CA ALA A 257 19.19 -10.08 1.09
C ALA A 257 17.79 -9.50 1.36
N THR A 258 16.96 -10.20 2.12
CA THR A 258 15.67 -9.70 2.59
C THR A 258 15.89 -8.69 3.70
N ILE A 259 15.31 -7.50 3.59
CA ILE A 259 15.59 -6.37 4.47
C ILE A 259 14.29 -5.80 5.01
N PHE A 260 14.12 -5.84 6.35
CA PHE A 260 12.89 -5.40 6.99
C PHE A 260 13.17 -4.67 8.31
N TYR A 261 12.26 -3.78 8.69
CA TYR A 261 12.26 -3.15 10.01
C TYR A 261 11.35 -3.91 10.96
N GLN A 262 11.88 -4.23 12.14
CA GLN A 262 11.15 -4.90 13.21
C GLN A 262 10.86 -3.90 14.33
N GLN A 263 9.58 -3.58 14.49
CA GLN A 263 9.15 -2.64 15.53
C GLN A 263 9.04 -3.30 16.90
N GLU A 264 8.58 -4.55 16.91
CA GLU A 264 8.33 -5.35 18.12
C GLU A 264 9.52 -6.25 18.47
N LYS A 265 9.53 -6.80 19.68
CA LYS A 265 10.43 -7.88 20.07
C LYS A 265 10.25 -9.10 19.18
N PHE A 266 11.33 -9.81 18.91
CA PHE A 266 11.32 -10.96 18.03
C PHE A 266 12.41 -11.97 18.38
N ILE A 267 12.27 -13.18 17.85
CA ILE A 267 13.32 -14.19 17.78
C ILE A 267 13.68 -14.45 16.32
N CYS A 268 14.92 -14.91 16.09
CA CYS A 268 15.44 -15.13 14.74
C CYS A 268 15.46 -16.59 14.32
N GLY A 269 15.22 -16.83 13.04
CA GLY A 269 15.70 -18.03 12.36
C GLY A 269 17.17 -17.88 11.95
N ASP A 270 17.66 -18.89 11.24
CA ASP A 270 19.03 -18.95 10.79
C ASP A 270 19.37 -17.87 9.75
N HIS A 271 20.65 -17.46 9.69
CA HIS A 271 21.17 -16.50 8.73
C HIS A 271 20.54 -15.10 8.78
N MET A 272 20.22 -14.62 9.97
CA MET A 272 19.73 -13.25 10.19
C MET A 272 20.83 -12.35 10.74
N VAL A 273 20.96 -11.16 10.18
CA VAL A 273 21.82 -10.06 10.69
C VAL A 273 20.93 -8.93 11.17
N ILE A 274 21.25 -8.39 12.36
CA ILE A 274 20.45 -7.38 13.06
C ILE A 274 21.25 -6.10 13.17
N LEU A 275 20.67 -4.99 12.73
CA LEU A 275 21.28 -3.66 12.73
C LEU A 275 20.54 -2.75 13.69
N ARG A 276 21.28 -2.01 14.55
CA ARG A 276 20.73 -1.07 15.52
C ARG A 276 21.49 0.26 15.52
N ALA A 277 20.77 1.35 15.77
CA ALA A 277 21.34 2.68 15.90
C ALA A 277 20.43 3.58 16.74
N SER A 278 20.99 4.62 17.36
CA SER A 278 20.22 5.58 18.16
C SER A 278 19.25 6.44 17.33
N TRP A 279 19.58 6.72 16.07
CA TRP A 279 18.74 7.47 15.15
C TRP A 279 17.59 6.65 14.56
N LEU A 280 17.59 5.31 14.75
CA LEU A 280 16.62 4.41 14.15
C LEU A 280 15.24 4.57 14.80
N ASN A 281 14.25 4.83 14.01
CA ASN A 281 12.83 4.77 14.34
C ASN A 281 12.04 4.29 13.13
N LYS A 282 10.75 4.11 13.25
CA LYS A 282 9.92 3.57 12.17
C LYS A 282 10.00 4.36 10.86
N TYR A 283 10.18 5.68 10.92
CA TYR A 283 10.26 6.56 9.74
C TYR A 283 11.64 6.50 9.07
N THR A 284 12.69 6.69 9.85
CA THR A 284 14.08 6.59 9.35
C THR A 284 14.38 5.17 8.85
N ALA A 285 13.84 4.15 9.53
CA ALA A 285 13.95 2.76 9.10
C ALA A 285 13.31 2.51 7.74
N MET A 286 12.11 3.06 7.47
CA MET A 286 11.48 2.92 6.16
C MET A 286 12.33 3.49 5.02
N TYR A 287 12.90 4.67 5.23
CA TYR A 287 13.79 5.26 4.24
C TYR A 287 15.03 4.39 4.01
N VAL A 288 15.72 4.03 5.10
CA VAL A 288 16.96 3.26 5.01
C VAL A 288 16.74 1.86 4.44
N THR A 289 15.69 1.17 4.83
CA THR A 289 15.35 -0.15 4.24
C THR A 289 15.02 -0.03 2.76
N THR A 290 14.33 1.04 2.34
CA THR A 290 14.05 1.30 0.90
C THR A 290 15.34 1.52 0.12
N VAL A 291 16.28 2.32 0.65
CA VAL A 291 17.59 2.56 0.00
C VAL A 291 18.42 1.28 -0.04
N LEU A 292 18.45 0.51 1.05
CA LEU A 292 19.15 -0.78 1.10
C LEU A 292 18.56 -1.81 0.13
N ASN A 293 17.25 -1.85 -0.03
CA ASN A 293 16.61 -2.75 -0.98
C ASN A 293 17.00 -2.47 -2.45
N LYS A 294 17.45 -1.24 -2.78
CA LYS A 294 18.02 -0.93 -4.10
C LYS A 294 19.37 -1.62 -4.34
N GLU A 295 20.08 -2.01 -3.30
CA GLU A 295 21.34 -2.76 -3.40
C GLU A 295 21.12 -4.28 -3.50
N ARG A 296 19.89 -4.76 -3.24
CA ARG A 296 19.53 -6.18 -3.15
C ARG A 296 19.86 -6.97 -4.42
N PHE A 297 19.75 -6.37 -5.60
CA PHE A 297 20.02 -7.03 -6.88
C PHE A 297 21.47 -7.56 -7.00
N ARG A 298 22.40 -7.07 -6.17
CA ARG A 298 23.81 -7.49 -6.13
C ARG A 298 24.02 -8.81 -5.42
N TYR A 299 22.99 -9.31 -4.70
CA TYR A 299 23.11 -10.44 -3.79
C TYR A 299 22.08 -11.53 -4.13
N ASN A 300 22.53 -12.77 -4.06
CA ASN A 300 21.73 -13.96 -4.27
C ASN A 300 22.36 -15.13 -3.50
N TYR A 301 21.84 -16.34 -3.67
CA TYR A 301 22.32 -17.53 -2.99
C TYR A 301 23.84 -17.79 -3.23
N GLY A 302 24.34 -17.55 -4.45
CA GLY A 302 25.76 -17.70 -4.78
C GLY A 302 26.63 -16.51 -4.34
N ARG A 303 26.02 -15.37 -4.02
CA ARG A 303 26.69 -14.16 -3.55
C ARG A 303 25.95 -13.60 -2.33
N SER A 304 26.16 -14.24 -1.19
CA SER A 304 25.46 -13.91 0.06
C SER A 304 25.80 -12.50 0.58
N PHE A 305 24.81 -11.85 1.16
CA PHE A 305 24.94 -10.54 1.81
C PHE A 305 25.39 -10.71 3.27
N LYS A 306 26.58 -11.33 3.44
CA LYS A 306 27.16 -11.65 4.75
C LYS A 306 27.47 -10.39 5.57
N LYS A 307 27.57 -10.53 6.90
CA LYS A 307 27.82 -9.45 7.83
C LYS A 307 28.97 -8.52 7.41
N GLU A 308 30.10 -9.07 6.99
CA GLU A 308 31.29 -8.31 6.57
C GLU A 308 31.03 -7.48 5.32
N THR A 309 30.15 -7.95 4.43
CA THR A 309 29.70 -7.22 3.25
C THR A 309 28.67 -6.16 3.62
N ILE A 310 27.75 -6.48 4.52
CA ILE A 310 26.77 -5.51 5.06
C ILE A 310 27.51 -4.32 5.67
N GLU A 311 28.49 -4.55 6.54
CA GLU A 311 29.29 -3.52 7.19
C GLU A 311 29.95 -2.56 6.21
N LYS A 312 30.48 -3.08 5.11
CA LYS A 312 31.16 -2.31 4.07
C LYS A 312 30.21 -1.66 3.05
N THR A 313 28.96 -2.08 3.01
CA THR A 313 27.96 -1.53 2.07
C THR A 313 27.77 -0.05 2.31
N ARG A 314 27.68 0.71 1.22
CA ARG A 314 27.47 2.16 1.22
C ARG A 314 26.08 2.49 0.71
N ILE A 315 25.40 3.33 1.43
CA ILE A 315 24.10 3.87 1.01
C ILE A 315 24.17 5.39 0.86
N LYS A 316 23.41 5.91 -0.10
CA LYS A 316 23.38 7.35 -0.39
C LYS A 316 22.27 8.00 0.46
N LEU A 317 22.64 8.94 1.32
CA LEU A 317 21.71 9.63 2.23
C LEU A 317 21.84 11.14 2.08
N PRO A 318 20.75 11.92 2.30
CA PRO A 318 20.81 13.36 2.39
C PRO A 318 21.69 13.78 3.57
N ILE A 319 22.39 14.90 3.41
CA ILE A 319 23.31 15.42 4.42
C ILE A 319 22.83 16.75 4.99
N ASN A 320 23.11 16.93 6.28
CA ASN A 320 22.95 18.20 6.98
C ASN A 320 24.18 19.11 6.80
N ASP A 321 24.15 20.32 7.37
CA ASP A 321 25.23 21.32 7.29
C ASP A 321 26.56 20.81 7.85
N LYS A 322 26.54 19.85 8.78
CA LYS A 322 27.74 19.20 9.34
C LYS A 322 28.25 18.04 8.48
N LYS A 323 27.73 17.87 7.27
CA LYS A 323 28.05 16.78 6.32
C LYS A 323 27.81 15.37 6.85
N GLY A 324 27.03 15.22 7.92
CA GLY A 324 26.49 13.96 8.41
C GLY A 324 25.10 13.65 7.81
N PRO A 325 24.55 12.43 8.03
CA PRO A 325 23.19 12.13 7.59
C PRO A 325 22.17 13.08 8.23
N ASP A 326 21.23 13.58 7.43
CA ASP A 326 20.12 14.41 7.94
C ASP A 326 18.93 13.55 8.31
N TRP A 327 19.01 12.95 9.51
CA TRP A 327 17.93 12.07 10.02
C TRP A 327 16.61 12.80 10.22
N LYS A 328 16.69 14.10 10.56
CA LYS A 328 15.48 14.92 10.73
C LYS A 328 14.77 15.14 9.41
N LEU A 329 15.49 15.49 8.36
CA LEU A 329 14.95 15.64 7.01
C LEU A 329 14.35 14.32 6.51
N ILE A 330 15.04 13.19 6.72
CA ILE A 330 14.55 11.85 6.35
C ILE A 330 13.23 11.54 7.06
N GLU A 331 13.17 11.80 8.37
CA GLU A 331 11.97 11.55 9.16
C GLU A 331 10.79 12.44 8.71
N ASP A 332 11.05 13.73 8.50
CA ASP A 332 10.04 14.68 8.04
C ASP A 332 9.55 14.35 6.62
N TYR A 333 10.45 13.91 5.75
CA TYR A 333 10.10 13.43 4.42
C TYR A 333 9.15 12.23 4.49
N ILE A 334 9.49 11.18 5.24
CA ILE A 334 8.61 10.00 5.36
C ILE A 334 7.28 10.38 6.01
N LYS A 335 7.26 11.27 7.02
CA LYS A 335 6.02 11.77 7.63
C LYS A 335 5.17 12.60 6.68
N SER A 336 5.76 13.22 5.66
CA SER A 336 5.07 14.00 4.65
C SER A 336 4.43 13.14 3.55
N LEU A 337 4.87 11.89 3.41
CA LEU A 337 4.34 10.99 2.38
C LEU A 337 2.88 10.60 2.68
N PRO A 338 2.07 10.39 1.62
CA PRO A 338 0.74 9.81 1.77
C PRO A 338 0.80 8.51 2.58
N TYR A 339 -0.19 8.31 3.46
CA TYR A 339 -0.29 7.12 4.34
C TYR A 339 0.81 6.95 5.41
N SER A 340 1.71 7.92 5.58
CA SER A 340 2.73 7.86 6.65
C SER A 340 2.15 7.71 8.06
N SER A 341 0.90 8.12 8.27
CA SER A 341 0.16 7.92 9.52
C SER A 341 -0.24 6.45 9.77
N SER A 342 -0.12 5.59 8.76
CA SER A 342 -0.44 4.15 8.86
C SER A 342 0.80 3.28 9.18
N ILE A 343 1.96 3.91 9.30
CA ILE A 343 3.23 3.24 9.61
C ILE A 343 3.38 3.00 11.11
#